data_8773133c76eb1d16075deeebd2a602f1
#
_entry.id   8773133c76eb1d16075deeebd2a602f1
#
_cell.length_a   1.000
_cell.length_b   1.000
_cell.length_c   1.000
_cell.angle_alpha   90.00
_cell.angle_beta   90.00
_cell.angle_gamma   90.00
#
_symmetry.space_group_name_H-M   'P 1'
#
loop_
_entity.id
_entity.type
_entity.pdbx_description
1 polymer ?
#
loop_
_entity_poly.entity_id
_entity_poly.type
_entity_poly.pdbx_seq_one_letter_code
_entity_poly.pdbx_strand_id
1 'polypeptide(L)'
;MTLGEIRDLLDCEVICGGGQLDIEVTACFAADLMSDVLAFSRAGALLVTGLTSIQSVHTADVAEMRAILYVHDKRPAESVADVARQKQIPLLTTRRFMFEACGLLYRHGLAAADKE
;
A
#
# COMPACT_ATOMS: atom_id res chain seq x y z
N MET A 1 -11.49 -3.30 -5.98
CA MET A 1 -10.56 -4.44 -6.18
C MET A 1 -10.17 -5.03 -4.84
N THR A 2 -10.04 -6.35 -4.78
CA THR A 2 -9.42 -6.98 -3.62
C THR A 2 -7.90 -6.85 -3.69
N LEU A 3 -7.23 -7.04 -2.55
CA LEU A 3 -5.77 -7.09 -2.53
C LEU A 3 -5.24 -8.24 -3.41
N GLY A 4 -5.96 -9.36 -3.47
CA GLY A 4 -5.60 -10.47 -4.35
C GLY A 4 -5.64 -10.09 -5.82
N GLU A 5 -6.63 -9.32 -6.24
CA GLU A 5 -6.71 -8.79 -7.59
C GLU A 5 -5.59 -7.80 -7.89
N ILE A 6 -5.24 -6.96 -6.92
CA ILE A 6 -4.11 -6.03 -7.05
C ILE A 6 -2.80 -6.81 -7.17
N ARG A 7 -2.60 -7.84 -6.35
CA ARG A 7 -1.44 -8.72 -6.46
C ARG A 7 -1.29 -9.28 -7.87
N ASP A 8 -2.37 -9.81 -8.43
CA ASP A 8 -2.34 -10.44 -9.75
C ASP A 8 -2.12 -9.40 -10.86
N LEU A 9 -2.76 -8.24 -10.76
CA LEU A 9 -2.61 -7.16 -11.74
C LEU A 9 -1.18 -6.65 -11.84
N LEU A 10 -0.49 -6.51 -10.71
CA LEU A 10 0.83 -5.90 -10.63
C LEU A 10 1.95 -6.92 -10.43
N ASP A 11 1.65 -8.22 -10.49
CA ASP A 11 2.61 -9.30 -10.22
C ASP A 11 3.33 -9.09 -8.89
N CYS A 12 2.56 -8.80 -7.85
CA CYS A 12 3.13 -8.54 -6.54
C CYS A 12 3.56 -9.81 -5.83
N GLU A 13 4.59 -9.66 -4.98
CA GLU A 13 4.87 -10.61 -3.93
C GLU A 13 4.20 -10.12 -2.65
N VAL A 14 3.58 -11.03 -1.91
CA VAL A 14 2.98 -10.71 -0.62
C VAL A 14 4.04 -10.88 0.46
N ILE A 15 4.42 -9.78 1.12
CA ILE A 15 5.44 -9.80 2.16
C ILE A 15 4.83 -10.30 3.47
N CYS A 16 3.64 -9.81 3.80
CA CYS A 16 2.86 -10.32 4.93
C CYS A 16 1.38 -10.03 4.71
N GLY A 17 0.52 -10.67 5.47
CA GLY A 17 -0.92 -10.47 5.35
C GLY A 17 -1.57 -11.38 4.30
N GLY A 18 -0.98 -12.53 3.98
CA GLY A 18 -1.52 -13.46 2.99
C GLY A 18 -2.93 -13.97 3.30
N GLY A 19 -3.37 -13.91 4.54
CA GLY A 19 -4.73 -14.25 4.95
C GLY A 19 -5.75 -13.13 4.77
N GLN A 20 -5.32 -11.96 4.26
CA GLN A 20 -6.15 -10.76 4.13
C GLN A 20 -6.34 -10.33 2.67
N LEU A 21 -6.11 -11.22 1.71
CA LEU A 21 -6.16 -10.89 0.28
C LEU A 21 -7.58 -10.66 -0.24
N ASP A 22 -8.58 -10.96 0.54
CA ASP A 22 -9.99 -10.68 0.23
C ASP A 22 -10.45 -9.27 0.64
N ILE A 23 -9.58 -8.49 1.28
CA ILE A 23 -9.89 -7.10 1.63
C ILE A 23 -10.14 -6.27 0.38
N GLU A 24 -11.28 -5.57 0.37
CA GLU A 24 -11.62 -4.64 -0.70
C GLU A 24 -10.90 -3.31 -0.54
N VAL A 25 -10.37 -2.80 -1.66
CA VAL A 25 -9.76 -1.48 -1.74
C VAL A 25 -10.44 -0.72 -2.87
N THR A 26 -10.88 0.50 -2.60
CA THR A 26 -11.58 1.33 -3.60
C THR A 26 -10.79 2.57 -3.99
N ALA A 27 -9.75 2.93 -3.24
CA ALA A 27 -8.99 4.15 -3.46
C ALA A 27 -7.53 3.95 -3.07
N CYS A 28 -6.66 4.75 -3.68
CA CYS A 28 -5.21 4.75 -3.44
C CYS A 28 -4.72 6.14 -3.08
N PHE A 29 -3.69 6.20 -2.26
CA PHE A 29 -2.89 7.39 -2.04
C PHE A 29 -1.42 7.04 -2.31
N ALA A 30 -0.78 7.74 -3.25
CA ALA A 30 0.59 7.44 -3.68
C ALA A 30 1.51 8.60 -3.31
N ALA A 31 2.46 8.36 -2.41
CA ALA A 31 3.43 9.35 -1.98
C ALA A 31 4.60 8.69 -1.26
N ASP A 32 5.77 9.32 -1.31
CA ASP A 32 6.94 8.92 -0.53
C ASP A 32 7.13 9.79 0.71
N LEU A 33 6.49 10.96 0.75
CA LEU A 33 6.57 11.85 1.91
C LEU A 33 5.42 11.52 2.86
N MET A 34 5.77 10.96 4.00
CA MET A 34 4.76 10.48 4.95
C MET A 34 3.93 11.59 5.58
N SER A 35 4.47 12.81 5.69
CA SER A 35 3.69 13.96 6.15
C SER A 35 2.53 14.29 5.20
N ASP A 36 2.69 14.06 3.90
CA ASP A 36 1.61 14.22 2.94
C ASP A 36 0.52 13.17 3.15
N VAL A 37 0.92 11.94 3.43
CA VAL A 37 -0.03 10.86 3.71
C VAL A 37 -0.89 11.22 4.92
N LEU A 38 -0.25 11.66 6.00
CA LEU A 38 -0.96 12.03 7.24
C LEU A 38 -1.89 13.22 7.03
N ALA A 39 -1.46 14.21 6.23
CA ALA A 39 -2.22 15.45 6.05
C ALA A 39 -3.37 15.31 5.06
N PHE A 40 -3.21 14.53 4.00
CA PHE A 40 -4.08 14.61 2.84
C PHE A 40 -4.80 13.33 2.46
N SER A 41 -4.47 12.17 3.02
CA SER A 41 -5.12 10.93 2.65
C SER A 41 -6.41 10.69 3.43
N ARG A 42 -7.29 9.87 2.83
CA ARG A 42 -8.49 9.37 3.51
C ARG A 42 -8.25 7.96 4.04
N ALA A 43 -8.87 7.64 5.16
CA ALA A 43 -8.83 6.31 5.75
C ALA A 43 -9.38 5.24 4.80
N GLY A 44 -8.90 4.02 4.93
CA GLY A 44 -9.40 2.88 4.16
C GLY A 44 -8.74 2.69 2.81
N ALA A 45 -7.76 3.52 2.46
CA ALA A 45 -7.08 3.47 1.17
C ALA A 45 -5.91 2.48 1.15
N LEU A 46 -5.43 2.18 -0.05
CA LEU A 46 -4.15 1.55 -0.28
C LEU A 46 -3.07 2.63 -0.32
N LEU A 47 -2.03 2.49 0.47
CA LEU A 47 -0.85 3.35 0.38
C LEU A 47 0.12 2.78 -0.66
N VAL A 48 0.46 3.58 -1.67
CA VAL A 48 1.47 3.22 -2.68
C VAL A 48 2.70 4.08 -2.42
N THR A 49 3.83 3.45 -2.13
CA THR A 49 5.04 4.18 -1.75
C THR A 49 6.31 3.40 -2.08
N GLY A 50 7.40 4.12 -2.27
CA GLY A 50 8.75 3.53 -2.35
C GLY A 50 9.50 3.59 -1.02
N LEU A 51 8.90 4.18 0.02
CA LEU A 51 9.53 4.27 1.34
C LEU A 51 9.26 3.01 2.14
N THR A 52 10.31 2.25 2.44
CA THR A 52 10.20 0.95 3.12
C THR A 52 10.62 0.96 4.58
N SER A 53 10.96 2.14 5.13
CA SER A 53 11.32 2.24 6.54
C SER A 53 10.11 2.01 7.44
N ILE A 54 10.38 1.81 8.73
CA ILE A 54 9.31 1.62 9.74
C ILE A 54 8.29 2.77 9.72
N GLN A 55 8.70 3.96 9.30
CA GLN A 55 7.82 5.11 9.21
C GLN A 55 6.63 4.85 8.28
N SER A 56 6.81 4.07 7.20
CA SER A 56 5.71 3.74 6.29
C SER A 56 4.60 2.96 7.00
N VAL A 57 4.97 2.03 7.88
CA VAL A 57 4.00 1.22 8.64
C VAL A 57 3.34 2.06 9.73
N HIS A 58 4.11 2.85 10.47
CA HIS A 58 3.55 3.73 11.50
C HIS A 58 2.56 4.74 10.90
N THR A 59 2.91 5.30 9.75
CA THR A 59 2.03 6.25 9.06
C THR A 59 0.75 5.56 8.57
N ALA A 60 0.88 4.38 7.97
CA ALA A 60 -0.28 3.62 7.50
C ALA A 60 -1.23 3.27 8.65
N ASP A 61 -0.68 2.95 9.81
CA ASP A 61 -1.48 2.65 11.00
C ASP A 61 -2.25 3.90 11.47
N VAL A 62 -1.57 5.04 11.61
CA VAL A 62 -2.20 6.28 12.06
C VAL A 62 -3.22 6.79 11.04
N ALA A 63 -2.90 6.71 9.75
CA ALA A 63 -3.79 7.14 8.66
C ALA A 63 -4.90 6.12 8.33
N GLU A 64 -4.91 4.99 9.02
CA GLU A 64 -5.89 3.92 8.83
C GLU A 64 -5.92 3.38 7.40
N MET A 65 -4.73 3.17 6.82
CA MET A 65 -4.60 2.53 5.52
C MET A 65 -4.93 1.05 5.62
N ARG A 66 -5.53 0.50 4.57
CA ARG A 66 -5.87 -0.93 4.54
C ARG A 66 -4.67 -1.82 4.27
N ALA A 67 -3.71 -1.34 3.48
CA ALA A 67 -2.53 -2.08 3.09
C ALA A 67 -1.48 -1.12 2.53
N ILE A 68 -0.26 -1.63 2.36
CA ILE A 68 0.82 -0.89 1.72
C ILE A 68 1.31 -1.67 0.51
N LEU A 69 1.43 -1.00 -0.62
CA LEU A 69 2.08 -1.49 -1.83
C LEU A 69 3.40 -0.75 -2.02
N TYR A 70 4.50 -1.47 -1.87
CA TYR A 70 5.83 -0.93 -2.18
C TYR A 70 6.11 -1.11 -3.67
N VAL A 71 6.73 -0.10 -4.28
CA VAL A 71 7.08 -0.11 -5.71
C VAL A 71 8.60 -0.22 -5.90
N HIS A 72 9.06 -0.36 -7.15
CA HIS A 72 10.47 -0.48 -7.53
C HIS A 72 11.16 -1.73 -6.97
N ASP A 73 10.43 -2.81 -6.76
CA ASP A 73 10.96 -4.04 -6.14
C ASP A 73 11.59 -3.79 -4.76
N LYS A 74 11.19 -2.74 -4.09
CA LYS A 74 11.70 -2.41 -2.77
C LYS A 74 11.02 -3.25 -1.70
N ARG A 75 11.79 -3.64 -0.69
CA ARG A 75 11.32 -4.50 0.38
C ARG A 75 11.72 -3.92 1.73
N PRO A 76 10.81 -3.94 2.71
CA PRO A 76 11.17 -3.54 4.05
C PRO A 76 12.07 -4.59 4.72
N ALA A 77 12.82 -4.17 5.73
CA ALA A 77 13.52 -5.10 6.61
C ALA A 77 12.51 -6.00 7.33
N GLU A 78 12.94 -7.19 7.75
CA GLU A 78 12.06 -8.13 8.44
C GLU A 78 11.48 -7.54 9.73
N SER A 79 12.23 -6.69 10.43
CA SER A 79 11.73 -6.00 11.63
C SER A 79 10.54 -5.08 11.32
N VAL A 80 10.51 -4.48 10.13
CA VAL A 80 9.38 -3.65 9.68
C VAL A 80 8.17 -4.53 9.36
N ALA A 81 8.40 -5.64 8.67
CA ALA A 81 7.34 -6.60 8.36
C ALA A 81 6.72 -7.18 9.64
N ASP A 82 7.53 -7.43 10.67
CA ASP A 82 7.03 -7.91 11.96
C ASP A 82 6.06 -6.91 12.60
N VAL A 83 6.36 -5.62 12.55
CA VAL A 83 5.46 -4.59 13.08
C VAL A 83 4.16 -4.56 12.28
N ALA A 84 4.25 -4.66 10.95
CA ALA A 84 3.06 -4.70 10.10
C ALA A 84 2.16 -5.90 10.42
N ARG A 85 2.76 -7.06 10.68
CA ARG A 85 2.01 -8.25 11.11
C ARG A 85 1.28 -8.03 12.42
N GLN A 86 1.93 -7.40 13.40
CA GLN A 86 1.31 -7.08 14.69
C GLN A 86 0.13 -6.14 14.53
N LYS A 87 0.21 -5.20 13.59
CA LYS A 87 -0.84 -4.22 13.31
C LYS A 87 -1.85 -4.72 12.28
N GLN A 88 -1.65 -5.91 11.76
CA GLN A 88 -2.50 -6.52 10.73
C GLN A 88 -2.63 -5.66 9.46
N ILE A 89 -1.51 -5.07 9.05
CA ILE A 89 -1.42 -4.30 7.81
C ILE A 89 -0.72 -5.15 6.76
N PRO A 90 -1.42 -5.61 5.70
CA PRO A 90 -0.79 -6.36 4.62
C PRO A 90 0.25 -5.52 3.89
N LEU A 91 1.38 -6.14 3.55
CA LEU A 91 2.43 -5.52 2.77
C LEU A 91 2.63 -6.32 1.48
N LEU A 92 2.61 -5.60 0.34
CA LEU A 92 2.91 -6.17 -0.96
C LEU A 92 4.05 -5.39 -1.59
N THR A 93 4.78 -6.02 -2.50
CA THR A 93 5.78 -5.33 -3.32
C THR A 93 5.62 -5.70 -4.77
N THR A 94 5.84 -4.74 -5.67
CA THR A 94 5.86 -4.95 -7.12
C THR A 94 7.16 -4.45 -7.71
N ARG A 95 7.61 -5.08 -8.80
CA ARG A 95 8.77 -4.61 -9.56
C ARG A 95 8.47 -3.34 -10.37
N ARG A 96 7.19 -3.06 -10.60
CA ARG A 96 6.78 -1.89 -11.37
C ARG A 96 7.15 -0.61 -10.63
N PHE A 97 7.46 0.43 -11.39
CA PHE A 97 7.73 1.74 -10.83
C PHE A 97 6.41 2.45 -10.53
N MET A 98 6.48 3.52 -9.75
CA MET A 98 5.28 4.15 -9.20
C MET A 98 4.30 4.60 -10.28
N PHE A 99 4.80 5.22 -11.35
CA PHE A 99 3.91 5.74 -12.40
C PHE A 99 3.10 4.61 -13.04
N GLU A 100 3.76 3.53 -13.43
CA GLU A 100 3.08 2.40 -14.06
C GLU A 100 2.13 1.70 -13.10
N ALA A 101 2.56 1.49 -11.86
CA ALA A 101 1.72 0.85 -10.85
C ALA A 101 0.44 1.67 -10.62
N CYS A 102 0.59 2.97 -10.42
CA CYS A 102 -0.56 3.86 -10.22
C CYS A 102 -1.45 3.93 -11.45
N GLY A 103 -0.86 3.96 -12.65
CA GLY A 103 -1.61 4.00 -13.90
C GLY A 103 -2.48 2.76 -14.08
N LEU A 104 -1.94 1.58 -13.79
CA LEU A 104 -2.69 0.32 -13.87
C LEU A 104 -3.83 0.27 -12.85
N LEU A 105 -3.57 0.69 -11.62
CA LEU A 105 -4.60 0.74 -10.58
C LEU A 105 -5.73 1.70 -10.96
N TYR A 106 -5.38 2.87 -11.44
CA TYR A 106 -6.36 3.87 -11.87
C TYR A 106 -7.21 3.35 -13.04
N ARG A 107 -6.56 2.73 -14.03
CA ARG A 107 -7.25 2.13 -15.18
C ARG A 107 -8.26 1.07 -14.77
N HIS A 108 -7.96 0.32 -13.71
CA HIS A 108 -8.82 -0.75 -13.21
C HIS A 108 -9.84 -0.26 -12.18
N GLY A 109 -10.00 1.04 -12.01
CA GLY A 109 -11.13 1.61 -11.30
C GLY A 109 -10.85 2.10 -9.88
N LEU A 110 -9.60 2.06 -9.41
CA LEU A 110 -9.31 2.65 -8.10
C LEU A 110 -9.33 4.18 -8.20
N ALA A 111 -9.96 4.81 -7.23
CA ALA A 111 -10.08 6.26 -7.16
C ALA A 111 -8.93 6.88 -6.37
N ALA A 112 -8.78 8.20 -6.47
CA ALA A 112 -7.87 8.93 -5.60
C ALA A 112 -8.42 9.00 -4.18
N ALA A 113 -7.56 8.79 -3.19
CA ALA A 113 -7.93 8.81 -1.77
C ALA A 113 -7.56 10.14 -1.10
N ASP A 114 -7.69 11.24 -1.84
CA ASP A 114 -7.37 12.56 -1.31
C ASP A 114 -8.49 13.06 -0.40
N LYS A 115 -8.13 13.77 0.66
CA LYS A 115 -9.11 14.53 1.45
C LYS A 115 -9.65 15.67 0.61
N GLU A 116 -10.91 15.91 0.78
CA GLU A 116 -11.57 17.07 0.17
C GLU A 116 -11.33 18.34 0.97
#